data_79465918c5de265f846bc449b7f24427
#
_entry.id   79465918c5de265f846bc449b7f24427
#
_cell.length_a   1.000
_cell.length_b   1.000
_cell.length_c   1.000
_cell.angle_alpha   90.00
_cell.angle_beta   90.00
_cell.angle_gamma   90.00
#
_symmetry.space_group_name_H-M   'P 1'
#
loop_
_entity.id
_entity.type
_entity.pdbx_description
1 polymer ?
#
loop_
_entity_poly.entity_id
_entity_poly.type
_entity_poly.pdbx_seq_one_letter_code
_entity_poly.pdbx_strand_id
1 'polypeptide(L)'
;ILGMLAAVKNRPAATLSGPPPKPGQPAMTYFMSFKRGMETLPQACADYIGKESIRLGASVRAVEPRGKEWSVFLTSGEELTADHVILGTAAYDSANMIKGFNANLATQMSAIQWSSSATVTVAFKREDVKVPLRGFGFIVPKVENRRINASTYSSIKWSYRAPDDSLLLRAFVGGGHHEELVHDLDDAALTAAVLEEMDTILGLKSAPAFSKVYRWFKG
;
A
#
# COMPACT_ATOMS: atom_id res chain seq x y z
N ILE A 1 14.47 0.28 -17.07
CA ILE A 1 13.53 -0.83 -16.78
C ILE A 1 13.85 -2.04 -17.66
N LEU A 2 14.05 -1.87 -18.98
CA LEU A 2 14.49 -2.94 -19.88
C LEU A 2 15.83 -3.59 -19.47
N GLY A 3 16.79 -2.80 -18.95
CA GLY A 3 18.05 -3.33 -18.41
C GLY A 3 17.88 -4.18 -17.16
N MET A 4 16.89 -3.85 -16.31
CA MET A 4 16.60 -4.63 -15.10
C MET A 4 15.90 -5.95 -15.41
N LEU A 5 15.01 -5.98 -16.41
CA LEU A 5 14.37 -7.20 -16.91
C LEU A 5 15.36 -8.12 -17.63
N ALA A 6 16.31 -7.57 -18.41
CA ALA A 6 17.37 -8.34 -19.04
C ALA A 6 18.32 -8.96 -18.01
N ALA A 7 18.64 -8.24 -16.93
CA ALA A 7 19.47 -8.74 -15.82
C ALA A 7 18.78 -9.89 -15.06
N VAL A 8 17.44 -9.86 -14.94
CA VAL A 8 16.66 -10.94 -14.32
C VAL A 8 16.55 -12.16 -15.25
N LYS A 9 16.42 -11.95 -16.56
CA LYS A 9 16.26 -13.03 -17.56
C LYS A 9 17.49 -13.93 -17.67
N ASN A 10 18.68 -13.41 -17.39
CA ASN A 10 19.96 -14.12 -17.51
C ASN A 10 20.54 -14.58 -16.17
N ARG A 11 19.85 -14.38 -15.04
CA ARG A 11 20.31 -14.90 -13.75
C ARG A 11 19.71 -16.28 -13.48
N PRO A 12 20.55 -17.27 -13.12
CA PRO A 12 20.04 -18.54 -12.61
C PRO A 12 19.15 -18.30 -11.38
N ALA A 13 18.10 -19.10 -11.21
CA ALA A 13 17.12 -18.97 -10.12
C ALA A 13 17.76 -18.89 -8.71
N ALA A 14 18.93 -19.48 -8.53
CA ALA A 14 19.71 -19.44 -7.28
C ALA A 14 20.30 -18.07 -6.92
N THR A 15 20.32 -17.10 -7.84
CA THR A 15 20.86 -15.75 -7.58
C THR A 15 19.84 -14.71 -7.20
N LEU A 16 18.55 -15.05 -7.14
CA LEU A 16 17.48 -14.21 -6.59
C LEU A 16 17.35 -14.32 -5.06
N SER A 17 17.90 -15.38 -4.47
CA SER A 17 18.17 -15.45 -3.04
C SER A 17 19.53 -14.77 -2.78
N GLY A 18 19.60 -13.83 -1.86
CA GLY A 18 20.86 -13.21 -1.40
C GLY A 18 21.96 -14.23 -1.10
N PRO A 19 23.17 -13.83 -0.69
CA PRO A 19 24.24 -14.76 -0.37
C PRO A 19 23.73 -15.83 0.60
N PRO A 20 24.23 -17.08 0.50
CA PRO A 20 23.77 -18.16 1.36
C PRO A 20 23.86 -17.72 2.83
N PRO A 21 22.82 -17.97 3.64
CA PRO A 21 22.83 -17.56 5.04
C PRO A 21 23.99 -18.24 5.77
N LYS A 22 24.64 -17.49 6.65
CA LYS A 22 25.60 -18.08 7.58
C LYS A 22 24.87 -19.10 8.46
N PRO A 23 25.52 -20.18 8.90
CA PRO A 23 24.89 -21.15 9.79
C PRO A 23 24.22 -20.46 11.00
N GLY A 24 22.92 -20.70 11.20
CA GLY A 24 22.12 -20.09 12.24
C GLY A 24 21.48 -18.73 11.90
N GLN A 25 21.74 -18.16 10.72
CA GLN A 25 21.02 -16.96 10.25
C GLN A 25 19.92 -17.29 9.24
N PRO A 26 18.74 -16.64 9.32
CA PRO A 26 17.71 -16.82 8.30
C PRO A 26 18.21 -16.32 6.94
N ALA A 27 17.80 -16.99 5.85
CA ALA A 27 18.12 -16.56 4.51
C ALA A 27 17.65 -15.13 4.27
N MET A 28 18.58 -14.23 3.90
CA MET A 28 18.22 -12.87 3.49
C MET A 28 17.52 -12.92 2.14
N THR A 29 16.29 -12.45 2.10
CA THR A 29 15.55 -12.24 0.85
C THR A 29 15.56 -10.74 0.52
N TYR A 30 15.42 -10.39 -0.77
CA TYR A 30 15.24 -8.99 -1.19
C TYR A 30 13.93 -8.37 -0.68
N PHE A 31 12.99 -9.21 -0.25
CA PHE A 31 11.69 -8.81 0.26
C PHE A 31 11.56 -9.22 1.72
N MET A 32 11.25 -8.24 2.55
CA MET A 32 11.00 -8.45 3.96
C MET A 32 9.57 -8.06 4.30
N SER A 33 8.95 -8.81 5.19
CA SER A 33 7.61 -8.51 5.72
C SER A 33 7.43 -9.22 7.05
N PHE A 34 6.51 -8.73 7.86
CA PHE A 34 6.16 -9.39 9.11
C PHE A 34 5.23 -10.59 8.85
N LYS A 35 5.43 -11.69 9.58
CA LYS A 35 4.60 -12.90 9.44
C LYS A 35 3.11 -12.61 9.57
N ARG A 36 2.72 -11.79 10.56
CA ARG A 36 1.33 -11.40 10.83
C ARG A 36 0.84 -10.18 10.04
N GLY A 37 1.63 -9.67 9.11
CA GLY A 37 1.29 -8.48 8.32
C GLY A 37 1.98 -7.21 8.82
N MET A 38 1.90 -6.16 8.02
CA MET A 38 2.58 -4.89 8.28
C MET A 38 2.01 -4.14 9.50
N GLU A 39 0.79 -4.42 9.92
CA GLU A 39 0.19 -3.89 11.15
C GLU A 39 1.01 -4.23 12.42
N THR A 40 1.83 -5.29 12.35
CA THR A 40 2.75 -5.65 13.44
C THR A 40 3.68 -4.49 13.82
N LEU A 41 4.08 -3.65 12.83
CA LEU A 41 4.97 -2.52 13.10
C LEU A 41 4.30 -1.40 13.90
N PRO A 42 3.19 -0.80 13.46
CA PRO A 42 2.53 0.23 14.24
C PRO A 42 2.05 -0.29 15.60
N GLN A 43 1.63 -1.55 15.70
CA GLN A 43 1.27 -2.14 17.00
C GLN A 43 2.46 -2.21 17.95
N ALA A 44 3.62 -2.66 17.48
CA ALA A 44 4.84 -2.70 18.30
C ALA A 44 5.30 -1.29 18.71
N CYS A 45 5.16 -0.30 17.83
CA CYS A 45 5.42 1.10 18.19
C CYS A 45 4.46 1.60 19.27
N ALA A 46 3.17 1.30 19.15
CA ALA A 46 2.18 1.68 20.14
C ALA A 46 2.43 1.02 21.50
N ASP A 47 2.80 -0.25 21.51
CA ASP A 47 3.15 -0.96 22.74
C ASP A 47 4.42 -0.40 23.38
N TYR A 48 5.40 0.06 22.57
CA TYR A 48 6.63 0.69 23.06
C TYR A 48 6.40 2.10 23.64
N ILE A 49 5.55 2.90 23.00
CA ILE A 49 5.20 4.26 23.44
C ILE A 49 4.38 4.22 24.74
N GLY A 50 3.54 3.22 24.91
CA GLY A 50 2.55 3.13 25.98
C GLY A 50 1.19 3.66 25.54
N LYS A 51 0.16 2.87 25.78
CA LYS A 51 -1.22 3.16 25.32
C LYS A 51 -1.79 4.45 25.93
N GLU A 52 -1.34 4.80 27.11
CA GLU A 52 -1.71 6.04 27.85
C GLU A 52 -1.24 7.31 27.12
N SER A 53 -0.19 7.20 26.30
CA SER A 53 0.33 8.33 25.49
C SER A 53 -0.35 8.45 24.12
N ILE A 54 -1.30 7.55 23.79
CA ILE A 54 -1.95 7.49 22.49
C ILE A 54 -3.44 7.80 22.65
N ARG A 55 -3.91 8.84 21.97
CA ARG A 55 -5.32 9.23 21.92
C ARG A 55 -5.91 8.90 20.56
N LEU A 56 -6.68 7.81 20.48
CA LEU A 56 -7.45 7.48 19.29
C LEU A 56 -8.77 8.24 19.24
N GLY A 57 -9.30 8.50 18.03
CA GLY A 57 -10.54 9.23 17.83
C GLY A 57 -10.45 10.73 18.16
N ALA A 58 -9.24 11.26 18.37
CA ALA A 58 -8.98 12.67 18.67
C ALA A 58 -8.58 13.43 17.38
N SER A 59 -9.57 13.79 16.57
CA SER A 59 -9.33 14.54 15.33
C SER A 59 -8.90 15.99 15.63
N VAL A 60 -7.77 16.40 15.05
CA VAL A 60 -7.25 17.77 15.16
C VAL A 60 -7.81 18.64 14.04
N ARG A 61 -8.41 19.80 14.37
CA ARG A 61 -8.92 20.76 13.38
C ARG A 61 -7.97 21.92 13.09
N ALA A 62 -7.14 22.32 14.08
CA ALA A 62 -6.19 23.42 13.93
C ALA A 62 -5.03 23.29 14.91
N VAL A 63 -3.90 23.87 14.54
CA VAL A 63 -2.72 24.06 15.38
C VAL A 63 -2.30 25.51 15.27
N GLU A 64 -2.03 26.18 16.41
CA GLU A 64 -1.68 27.59 16.45
C GLU A 64 -0.52 27.85 17.42
N PRO A 65 0.41 28.76 17.11
CA PRO A 65 1.47 29.13 18.03
C PRO A 65 0.90 30.01 19.15
N ARG A 66 1.32 29.75 20.41
CA ARG A 66 0.93 30.49 21.59
C ARG A 66 2.16 30.87 22.41
N GLY A 67 2.81 31.97 22.04
CA GLY A 67 4.07 32.36 22.66
C GLY A 67 5.20 31.39 22.40
N LYS A 68 5.61 30.62 23.42
CA LYS A 68 6.64 29.56 23.29
C LYS A 68 6.05 28.15 23.13
N GLU A 69 4.75 28.03 23.25
CA GLU A 69 4.01 26.77 23.19
C GLU A 69 3.11 26.74 21.95
N TRP A 70 2.43 25.62 21.76
CA TRP A 70 1.46 25.40 20.71
C TRP A 70 0.12 25.00 21.31
N SER A 71 -0.95 25.58 20.77
CA SER A 71 -2.32 25.13 21.02
C SER A 71 -2.75 24.17 19.91
N VAL A 72 -3.28 23.01 20.29
CA VAL A 72 -3.81 21.98 19.40
C VAL A 72 -5.31 21.88 19.66
N PHE A 73 -6.12 22.27 18.68
CA PHE A 73 -7.58 22.30 18.79
C PHE A 73 -8.18 21.02 18.21
N LEU A 74 -8.91 20.28 19.01
CA LEU A 74 -9.64 19.10 18.56
C LEU A 74 -11.02 19.47 17.99
N THR A 75 -11.57 18.60 17.17
CA THR A 75 -12.94 18.74 16.64
C THR A 75 -14.00 18.63 17.73
N SER A 76 -13.69 18.00 18.87
CA SER A 76 -14.53 17.94 20.07
C SER A 76 -14.72 19.29 20.78
N GLY A 77 -13.90 20.30 20.45
CA GLY A 77 -13.83 21.57 21.15
C GLY A 77 -12.75 21.62 22.23
N GLU A 78 -12.10 20.51 22.53
CA GLU A 78 -10.99 20.48 23.50
C GLU A 78 -9.76 21.18 22.92
N GLU A 79 -9.02 21.90 23.78
CA GLU A 79 -7.72 22.49 23.48
C GLU A 79 -6.64 21.78 24.29
N LEU A 80 -5.55 21.41 23.63
CA LEU A 80 -4.36 20.85 24.25
C LEU A 80 -3.19 21.80 24.04
N THR A 81 -2.25 21.82 24.99
CA THR A 81 -1.00 22.60 24.91
C THR A 81 0.18 21.66 24.75
N ALA A 82 1.17 22.08 23.96
CA ALA A 82 2.41 21.33 23.78
C ALA A 82 3.59 22.27 23.50
N ASP A 83 4.79 21.88 23.95
CA ASP A 83 6.02 22.62 23.62
C ASP A 83 6.36 22.51 22.12
N HIS A 84 6.06 21.37 21.51
CA HIS A 84 6.33 21.07 20.11
C HIS A 84 5.21 20.25 19.50
N VAL A 85 4.97 20.44 18.19
CA VAL A 85 3.99 19.67 17.42
C VAL A 85 4.67 19.10 16.18
N ILE A 86 4.49 17.79 15.93
CA ILE A 86 4.91 17.12 14.71
C ILE A 86 3.65 16.68 13.96
N LEU A 87 3.47 17.18 12.72
CA LEU A 87 2.37 16.78 11.84
C LEU A 87 2.82 15.61 10.96
N GLY A 88 2.34 14.41 11.28
CA GLY A 88 2.57 13.18 10.49
C GLY A 88 1.39 12.82 9.58
N THR A 89 0.50 13.78 9.29
CA THR A 89 -0.69 13.60 8.46
C THR A 89 -0.38 13.88 6.98
N ALA A 90 -1.33 13.56 6.08
CA ALA A 90 -1.24 13.97 4.68
C ALA A 90 -1.08 15.49 4.55
N ALA A 91 -0.37 15.94 3.50
CA ALA A 91 -0.04 17.36 3.33
C ALA A 91 -1.29 18.26 3.27
N TYR A 92 -2.37 17.80 2.63
CA TYR A 92 -3.64 18.56 2.57
C TYR A 92 -4.33 18.68 3.93
N ASP A 93 -4.23 17.66 4.80
CA ASP A 93 -4.76 17.73 6.16
C ASP A 93 -3.91 18.66 7.03
N SER A 94 -2.58 18.52 6.95
CA SER A 94 -1.64 19.43 7.62
C SER A 94 -1.86 20.87 7.18
N ALA A 95 -2.07 21.14 5.88
CA ALA A 95 -2.38 22.46 5.35
C ALA A 95 -3.64 23.05 6.00
N ASN A 96 -4.70 22.25 6.14
CA ASN A 96 -5.93 22.67 6.79
C ASN A 96 -5.73 23.04 8.27
N MET A 97 -4.87 22.31 8.98
CA MET A 97 -4.59 22.56 10.40
C MET A 97 -3.79 23.85 10.62
N ILE A 98 -2.90 24.23 9.71
CA ILE A 98 -1.95 25.35 9.88
C ILE A 98 -2.39 26.65 9.18
N LYS A 99 -3.42 26.62 8.34
CA LYS A 99 -3.82 27.77 7.51
C LYS A 99 -4.10 29.05 8.30
N GLY A 100 -4.50 28.93 9.57
CA GLY A 100 -4.80 30.06 10.44
C GLY A 100 -3.59 30.91 10.79
N PHE A 101 -2.40 30.29 10.92
CA PHE A 101 -1.19 31.01 11.29
C PHE A 101 -0.14 31.09 10.18
N ASN A 102 -0.20 30.20 9.17
CA ASN A 102 0.75 30.19 8.07
C ASN A 102 0.08 29.84 6.73
N ALA A 103 -0.65 30.81 6.17
CA ALA A 103 -1.39 30.64 4.92
C ALA A 103 -0.48 30.31 3.71
N ASN A 104 0.75 30.86 3.69
CA ASN A 104 1.70 30.60 2.60
C ASN A 104 2.14 29.13 2.59
N LEU A 105 2.57 28.58 3.74
CA LEU A 105 2.93 27.19 3.87
C LEU A 105 1.72 26.28 3.58
N ALA A 106 0.54 26.62 4.08
CA ALA A 106 -0.68 25.86 3.80
C ALA A 106 -0.99 25.80 2.30
N THR A 107 -0.80 26.90 1.57
CA THR A 107 -0.95 26.92 0.11
C THR A 107 0.05 25.99 -0.59
N GLN A 108 1.32 26.02 -0.18
CA GLN A 108 2.35 25.14 -0.76
C GLN A 108 2.07 23.66 -0.47
N MET A 109 1.65 23.32 0.74
CA MET A 109 1.27 21.94 1.10
C MET A 109 0.03 21.47 0.35
N SER A 110 -0.96 22.36 0.15
CA SER A 110 -2.17 22.04 -0.64
C SER A 110 -1.88 21.82 -2.14
N ALA A 111 -0.78 22.38 -2.65
CA ALA A 111 -0.37 22.21 -4.04
C ALA A 111 0.26 20.82 -4.30
N ILE A 112 0.59 20.05 -3.27
CA ILE A 112 1.07 18.67 -3.41
C ILE A 112 -0.09 17.82 -3.92
N GLN A 113 0.06 17.26 -5.12
CA GLN A 113 -0.95 16.42 -5.73
C GLN A 113 -0.98 15.04 -5.07
N TRP A 114 -2.17 14.59 -4.76
CA TRP A 114 -2.46 13.26 -4.25
C TRP A 114 -3.32 12.51 -5.24
N SER A 115 -3.09 11.21 -5.37
CA SER A 115 -3.88 10.36 -6.24
C SER A 115 -4.62 9.29 -5.43
N SER A 116 -5.74 8.81 -5.98
CA SER A 116 -6.48 7.70 -5.40
C SER A 116 -6.03 6.39 -6.03
N SER A 117 -5.92 5.36 -5.22
CA SER A 117 -5.53 4.04 -5.68
C SER A 117 -6.36 2.95 -5.00
N ALA A 118 -6.40 1.79 -5.62
CA ALA A 118 -6.99 0.60 -5.04
C ALA A 118 -6.08 -0.60 -5.21
N THR A 119 -6.18 -1.55 -4.29
CA THR A 119 -5.68 -2.90 -4.50
C THR A 119 -6.83 -3.89 -4.50
N VAL A 120 -6.79 -4.79 -5.46
CA VAL A 120 -7.70 -5.94 -5.54
C VAL A 120 -6.88 -7.19 -5.28
N THR A 121 -7.12 -7.81 -4.14
CA THR A 121 -6.51 -9.07 -3.77
C THR A 121 -7.45 -10.20 -4.16
N VAL A 122 -6.95 -11.19 -4.90
CA VAL A 122 -7.71 -12.36 -5.35
C VAL A 122 -6.97 -13.63 -5.00
N ALA A 123 -7.71 -14.64 -4.55
CA ALA A 123 -7.17 -15.97 -4.29
C ALA A 123 -7.82 -16.98 -5.21
N PHE A 124 -7.00 -17.90 -5.72
CA PHE A 124 -7.42 -19.02 -6.55
C PHE A 124 -6.99 -20.33 -5.89
N LYS A 125 -7.70 -21.42 -6.15
CA LYS A 125 -7.17 -22.74 -5.86
C LYS A 125 -5.98 -22.99 -6.78
N ARG A 126 -4.88 -23.48 -6.25
CA ARG A 126 -3.65 -23.72 -7.01
C ARG A 126 -3.86 -24.72 -8.17
N GLU A 127 -4.72 -25.71 -7.96
CA GLU A 127 -5.09 -26.72 -8.96
C GLU A 127 -5.81 -26.13 -10.19
N ASP A 128 -6.52 -25.00 -10.01
CA ASP A 128 -7.26 -24.32 -11.07
C ASP A 128 -6.35 -23.42 -11.93
N VAL A 129 -5.18 -23.05 -11.43
CA VAL A 129 -4.23 -22.18 -12.14
C VAL A 129 -3.27 -23.01 -12.97
N LYS A 130 -3.54 -23.09 -14.27
CA LYS A 130 -2.74 -23.90 -15.22
C LYS A 130 -1.58 -23.14 -15.85
N VAL A 131 -1.54 -21.82 -15.68
CA VAL A 131 -0.48 -20.96 -16.24
C VAL A 131 0.74 -20.92 -15.32
N PRO A 132 1.97 -21.01 -15.86
CA PRO A 132 3.18 -20.92 -15.07
C PRO A 132 3.44 -19.47 -14.66
N LEU A 133 3.16 -19.13 -13.39
CA LEU A 133 3.52 -17.82 -12.84
C LEU A 133 5.02 -17.79 -12.49
N ARG A 134 5.77 -16.96 -13.21
CA ARG A 134 7.21 -16.79 -13.00
C ARG A 134 7.52 -15.46 -12.31
N GLY A 135 8.49 -15.46 -11.39
CA GLY A 135 8.88 -14.25 -10.65
C GLY A 135 7.90 -13.91 -9.51
N PHE A 136 7.86 -12.63 -9.15
CA PHE A 136 7.10 -12.14 -7.99
C PHE A 136 5.92 -11.24 -8.37
N GLY A 137 5.67 -11.08 -9.67
CA GLY A 137 4.67 -10.20 -10.23
C GLY A 137 5.16 -9.51 -11.50
N PHE A 138 4.37 -8.53 -11.96
CA PHE A 138 4.70 -7.73 -13.15
C PHE A 138 4.24 -6.28 -12.96
N ILE A 139 4.79 -5.38 -13.76
CA ILE A 139 4.39 -3.98 -13.87
C ILE A 139 3.91 -3.76 -15.31
N VAL A 140 2.81 -3.04 -15.45
CA VAL A 140 2.23 -2.67 -16.74
C VAL A 140 2.69 -1.25 -17.08
N PRO A 141 3.44 -1.05 -18.17
CA PRO A 141 3.80 0.28 -18.64
C PRO A 141 2.55 1.09 -19.04
N LYS A 142 2.53 2.40 -18.77
CA LYS A 142 1.39 3.27 -19.11
C LYS A 142 1.00 3.23 -20.60
N VAL A 143 1.96 3.00 -21.48
CA VAL A 143 1.74 2.88 -22.93
C VAL A 143 0.81 1.73 -23.32
N GLU A 144 0.71 0.71 -22.47
CA GLU A 144 -0.22 -0.42 -22.67
C GLU A 144 -1.68 -0.06 -22.38
N ASN A 145 -1.92 1.09 -21.74
CA ASN A 145 -3.25 1.63 -21.41
C ASN A 145 -4.20 0.60 -20.78
N ARG A 146 -3.68 -0.17 -19.81
CA ARG A 146 -4.43 -1.22 -19.09
C ARG A 146 -5.06 -0.66 -17.81
N ARG A 147 -6.13 -1.29 -17.35
CA ARG A 147 -6.85 -0.91 -16.13
C ARG A 147 -6.09 -1.22 -14.84
N ILE A 148 -5.05 -2.06 -14.90
CA ILE A 148 -4.16 -2.34 -13.78
C ILE A 148 -2.75 -1.83 -14.07
N ASN A 149 -2.05 -1.36 -13.03
CA ASN A 149 -0.68 -0.85 -13.14
C ASN A 149 0.36 -1.93 -12.87
N ALA A 150 -0.01 -2.92 -12.06
CA ALA A 150 0.89 -3.99 -11.64
C ALA A 150 0.09 -5.14 -11.02
N SER A 151 0.74 -6.30 -10.91
CA SER A 151 0.27 -7.37 -10.04
C SER A 151 1.45 -7.98 -9.26
N THR A 152 1.23 -8.30 -7.99
CA THR A 152 2.17 -9.04 -7.15
C THR A 152 1.64 -10.43 -6.87
N TYR A 153 2.48 -11.44 -7.02
CA TYR A 153 2.17 -12.83 -6.66
C TYR A 153 2.50 -13.04 -5.19
N SER A 154 1.57 -12.65 -4.32
CA SER A 154 1.79 -12.51 -2.88
C SER A 154 2.20 -13.82 -2.21
N SER A 155 1.59 -14.96 -2.56
CA SER A 155 1.93 -16.28 -2.01
C SER A 155 3.21 -16.89 -2.59
N ILE A 156 3.67 -16.41 -3.77
CA ILE A 156 4.98 -16.78 -4.33
C ILE A 156 6.08 -15.94 -3.67
N LYS A 157 5.80 -14.66 -3.44
CA LYS A 157 6.74 -13.73 -2.81
C LYS A 157 6.98 -14.05 -1.33
N TRP A 158 5.94 -14.51 -0.64
CA TRP A 158 5.97 -14.91 0.78
C TRP A 158 5.13 -16.16 0.99
N SER A 159 5.77 -17.31 1.22
CA SER A 159 5.14 -18.62 1.34
C SER A 159 4.08 -18.72 2.45
N TYR A 160 4.13 -17.85 3.47
CA TYR A 160 3.19 -17.82 4.58
C TYR A 160 1.97 -16.91 4.38
N ARG A 161 1.74 -16.38 3.16
CA ARG A 161 0.64 -15.44 2.87
C ARG A 161 -0.65 -16.10 2.43
N ALA A 162 -0.60 -17.36 2.06
CA ALA A 162 -1.76 -18.16 1.72
C ALA A 162 -1.52 -19.61 2.11
N PRO A 163 -2.56 -20.44 2.28
CA PRO A 163 -2.42 -21.88 2.36
C PRO A 163 -1.68 -22.46 1.14
N ASP A 164 -1.05 -23.61 1.30
CA ASP A 164 -0.22 -24.22 0.24
C ASP A 164 -1.02 -24.61 -1.01
N ASP A 165 -2.32 -24.91 -0.84
CA ASP A 165 -3.26 -25.21 -1.91
C ASP A 165 -3.78 -23.99 -2.65
N SER A 166 -3.41 -22.79 -2.19
CA SER A 166 -3.95 -21.51 -2.66
C SER A 166 -2.88 -20.65 -3.31
N LEU A 167 -3.31 -19.82 -4.25
CA LEU A 167 -2.50 -18.81 -4.91
C LEU A 167 -3.13 -17.44 -4.65
N LEU A 168 -2.35 -16.54 -4.02
CA LEU A 168 -2.79 -15.19 -3.69
C LEU A 168 -2.08 -14.18 -4.58
N LEU A 169 -2.86 -13.42 -5.34
CA LEU A 169 -2.42 -12.33 -6.21
C LEU A 169 -2.98 -11.00 -5.71
N ARG A 170 -2.28 -9.90 -5.98
CA ARG A 170 -2.75 -8.54 -5.71
C ARG A 170 -2.51 -7.67 -6.92
N ALA A 171 -3.57 -7.11 -7.50
CA ALA A 171 -3.50 -6.10 -8.53
C ALA A 171 -3.55 -4.69 -7.93
N PHE A 172 -2.98 -3.72 -8.65
CA PHE A 172 -2.95 -2.31 -8.31
C PHE A 172 -3.65 -1.51 -9.39
N VAL A 173 -4.60 -0.65 -8.98
CA VAL A 173 -5.44 0.17 -9.86
C VAL A 173 -5.35 1.62 -9.40
N GLY A 174 -5.43 2.58 -10.33
CA GLY A 174 -5.38 4.01 -10.01
C GLY A 174 -3.96 4.54 -9.84
N GLY A 175 -3.76 5.50 -8.93
CA GLY A 175 -2.42 6.05 -8.69
C GLY A 175 -1.92 6.93 -9.85
N GLY A 176 -2.75 7.81 -10.40
CA GLY A 176 -2.43 8.73 -11.50
C GLY A 176 -2.59 8.14 -12.90
N HIS A 177 -3.21 6.96 -13.01
CA HIS A 177 -3.64 6.34 -14.27
C HIS A 177 -4.90 5.53 -14.01
N HIS A 178 -5.97 5.80 -14.76
CA HIS A 178 -7.29 5.19 -14.53
C HIS A 178 -7.81 5.34 -13.10
N GLU A 179 -7.59 6.52 -12.50
CA GLU A 179 -8.02 6.81 -11.13
C GLU A 179 -9.55 6.83 -11.01
N GLU A 180 -10.26 7.14 -12.11
CA GLU A 180 -11.72 7.08 -12.21
C GLU A 180 -12.27 5.71 -11.82
N LEU A 181 -11.56 4.61 -12.13
CA LEU A 181 -12.00 3.25 -11.76
C LEU A 181 -12.07 3.06 -10.24
N VAL A 182 -11.25 3.79 -9.49
CA VAL A 182 -11.22 3.72 -8.02
C VAL A 182 -12.44 4.41 -7.42
N HIS A 183 -12.95 5.46 -8.08
CA HIS A 183 -14.09 6.25 -7.62
C HIS A 183 -15.42 5.73 -8.13
N ASP A 184 -15.49 5.30 -9.40
CA ASP A 184 -16.73 5.08 -10.11
C ASP A 184 -17.22 3.63 -10.05
N LEU A 185 -16.31 2.67 -9.86
CA LEU A 185 -16.66 1.26 -9.78
C LEU A 185 -16.87 0.81 -8.33
N ASP A 186 -17.91 0.02 -8.10
CA ASP A 186 -18.04 -0.72 -6.84
C ASP A 186 -17.01 -1.86 -6.73
N ASP A 187 -16.99 -2.57 -5.60
CA ASP A 187 -16.02 -3.65 -5.36
C ASP A 187 -16.18 -4.82 -6.33
N ALA A 188 -17.41 -5.14 -6.73
CA ALA A 188 -17.69 -6.23 -7.64
C ALA A 188 -17.22 -5.90 -9.06
N ALA A 189 -17.58 -4.70 -9.57
CA ALA A 189 -17.17 -4.22 -10.88
C ALA A 189 -15.64 -4.02 -10.97
N LEU A 190 -15.01 -3.49 -9.94
CA LEU A 190 -13.55 -3.35 -9.91
C LEU A 190 -12.83 -4.71 -9.87
N THR A 191 -13.37 -5.68 -9.14
CA THR A 191 -12.85 -7.05 -9.13
C THR A 191 -12.99 -7.69 -10.51
N ALA A 192 -14.15 -7.55 -11.17
CA ALA A 192 -14.37 -8.07 -12.51
C ALA A 192 -13.39 -7.47 -13.51
N ALA A 193 -13.19 -6.15 -13.48
CA ALA A 193 -12.21 -5.46 -14.33
C ALA A 193 -10.78 -6.01 -14.14
N VAL A 194 -10.37 -6.27 -12.90
CA VAL A 194 -9.07 -6.85 -12.59
C VAL A 194 -8.95 -8.30 -13.09
N LEU A 195 -10.00 -9.11 -12.95
CA LEU A 195 -10.00 -10.49 -13.44
C LEU A 195 -9.88 -10.57 -14.96
N GLU A 196 -10.55 -9.67 -15.70
CA GLU A 196 -10.40 -9.56 -17.15
C GLU A 196 -8.97 -9.19 -17.56
N GLU A 197 -8.31 -8.29 -16.82
CA GLU A 197 -6.90 -7.98 -17.06
C GLU A 197 -5.98 -9.16 -16.74
N MET A 198 -6.26 -9.91 -15.67
CA MET A 198 -5.51 -11.11 -15.33
C MET A 198 -5.69 -12.23 -16.36
N ASP A 199 -6.89 -12.40 -16.92
CA ASP A 199 -7.10 -13.32 -18.04
C ASP A 199 -6.30 -12.85 -19.27
N THR A 200 -6.42 -11.59 -19.64
CA THR A 200 -5.72 -11.04 -20.81
C THR A 200 -4.20 -11.15 -20.73
N ILE A 201 -3.62 -10.83 -19.56
CA ILE A 201 -2.15 -10.75 -19.39
C ILE A 201 -1.55 -12.12 -19.06
N LEU A 202 -2.24 -12.89 -18.23
CA LEU A 202 -1.74 -14.16 -17.68
C LEU A 202 -2.43 -15.40 -18.26
N GLY A 203 -3.58 -15.24 -18.94
CA GLY A 203 -4.44 -16.35 -19.33
C GLY A 203 -5.15 -17.02 -18.14
N LEU A 204 -5.39 -16.27 -17.08
CA LEU A 204 -5.96 -16.76 -15.83
C LEU A 204 -7.49 -16.68 -15.88
N LYS A 205 -8.15 -17.77 -16.30
CA LYS A 205 -9.60 -17.84 -16.53
C LYS A 205 -10.41 -18.38 -15.36
N SER A 206 -9.73 -18.86 -14.31
CA SER A 206 -10.39 -19.47 -13.16
C SER A 206 -11.16 -18.43 -12.36
N ALA A 207 -12.31 -18.81 -11.83
CA ALA A 207 -13.02 -17.98 -10.86
C ALA A 207 -12.24 -17.91 -9.55
N PRO A 208 -12.12 -16.73 -8.92
CA PRO A 208 -11.44 -16.62 -7.64
C PRO A 208 -12.29 -17.25 -6.53
N ALA A 209 -11.63 -17.95 -5.60
CA ALA A 209 -12.25 -18.45 -4.37
C ALA A 209 -12.47 -17.32 -3.35
N PHE A 210 -11.73 -16.21 -3.48
CA PHE A 210 -11.82 -15.05 -2.60
C PHE A 210 -11.38 -13.80 -3.36
N SER A 211 -12.04 -12.67 -3.05
CA SER A 211 -11.60 -11.35 -3.49
C SER A 211 -11.80 -10.32 -2.39
N LYS A 212 -10.91 -9.34 -2.34
CA LYS A 212 -11.01 -8.19 -1.42
C LYS A 212 -10.45 -6.95 -2.06
N VAL A 213 -11.23 -5.87 -2.04
CA VAL A 213 -10.84 -4.54 -2.49
C VAL A 213 -10.48 -3.68 -1.30
N TYR A 214 -9.40 -2.92 -1.41
CA TYR A 214 -9.04 -1.83 -0.51
C TYR A 214 -8.81 -0.58 -1.35
N ARG A 215 -9.38 0.56 -0.92
CA ARG A 215 -9.22 1.86 -1.57
C ARG A 215 -8.55 2.85 -0.64
N TRP A 216 -7.70 3.66 -1.24
CA TRP A 216 -7.08 4.82 -0.61
C TRP A 216 -7.40 6.04 -1.46
N PHE A 217 -8.34 6.86 -0.95
CA PHE A 217 -8.72 8.11 -1.59
C PHE A 217 -7.73 9.19 -1.15
N LYS A 218 -7.04 9.79 -2.13
CA LYS A 218 -5.97 10.78 -1.84
C LYS A 218 -4.90 10.20 -0.89
N GLY A 219 -4.42 8.97 -1.18
CA GLY A 219 -3.49 8.24 -0.33
C GLY A 219 -2.17 7.91 -1.02
#